data_1235b5add91767abd056f890ca0fd742
#
_entry.id   1235b5add91767abd056f890ca0fd742
#
_cell.length_a   1.000
_cell.length_b   1.000
_cell.length_c   1.000
_cell.angle_alpha   90.00
_cell.angle_beta   90.00
_cell.angle_gamma   90.00
#
_symmetry.space_group_name_H-M   'P 1'
#
loop_
_entity.id
_entity.type
_entity.pdbx_description
1 polymer ?
#
loop_
_entity_poly.entity_id
_entity_poly.type
_entity_poly.pdbx_seq_one_letter_code
_entity_poly.pdbx_strand_id
1 'polypeptide(L)'
;MQDHNLPFTKAIRSQIKLRLAIIGPSGSGKTYSSLLLASALGKKIALIDSERNSASKYADLFKFSVLELEDFHPDNFIEAIRSAEEQKFDLLIIDSLSPAWNGHNGALELVDKAAARLKTTNSFAAWREVTPLHNRMIDAILRSDLHIIVTMRTKTEYSLEKTDNGK
;
A
#
# COMPACT_ATOMS: atom_id res chain seq x y z
N MET A 1 8.99 -14.25 -38.65
CA MET A 1 9.76 -13.48 -37.67
C MET A 1 9.13 -12.08 -37.64
N GLN A 2 8.41 -11.74 -36.60
CA GLN A 2 7.92 -10.37 -36.44
C GLN A 2 9.07 -9.53 -35.88
N ASP A 3 9.55 -8.57 -36.69
CA ASP A 3 10.53 -7.58 -36.25
C ASP A 3 9.86 -6.72 -35.14
N HIS A 4 10.14 -7.03 -33.88
CA HIS A 4 9.79 -6.20 -32.74
C HIS A 4 10.72 -4.99 -32.68
N ASN A 5 10.50 -4.06 -33.59
CA ASN A 5 11.18 -2.76 -33.52
C ASN A 5 10.50 -1.90 -32.46
N LEU A 6 11.03 -1.89 -31.24
CA LEU A 6 10.58 -1.02 -30.17
C LEU A 6 11.08 0.42 -30.43
N PRO A 7 10.20 1.38 -30.73
CA PRO A 7 10.63 2.73 -31.07
C PRO A 7 11.10 3.49 -29.82
N PHE A 8 12.32 3.98 -29.85
CA PHE A 8 12.79 4.98 -28.90
C PHE A 8 12.24 6.36 -29.28
N THR A 9 11.61 7.05 -28.33
CA THR A 9 11.13 8.43 -28.53
C THR A 9 11.95 9.40 -27.69
N LYS A 10 12.08 10.66 -28.15
CA LYS A 10 12.77 11.69 -27.39
C LYS A 10 12.03 11.93 -26.07
N ALA A 11 12.76 11.86 -24.96
CA ALA A 11 12.21 12.15 -23.63
C ALA A 11 11.72 13.60 -23.55
N ILE A 12 10.50 13.80 -23.11
CA ILE A 12 9.93 15.11 -22.82
C ILE A 12 9.62 15.18 -21.32
N ARG A 13 9.74 16.37 -20.73
CA ARG A 13 9.32 16.58 -19.33
C ARG A 13 7.81 16.43 -19.25
N SER A 14 7.34 15.38 -18.60
CA SER A 14 5.92 15.15 -18.32
C SER A 14 5.61 15.50 -16.86
N GLN A 15 4.35 15.80 -16.57
CA GLN A 15 3.88 15.93 -15.18
C GLN A 15 3.77 14.53 -14.59
N ILE A 16 4.73 14.17 -13.75
CA ILE A 16 4.76 12.87 -13.07
C ILE A 16 3.97 13.00 -11.76
N LYS A 17 3.09 12.04 -11.52
CA LYS A 17 2.37 11.94 -10.25
C LYS A 17 3.29 11.45 -9.13
N LEU A 18 3.15 12.04 -7.94
CA LEU A 18 3.95 11.65 -6.77
C LEU A 18 3.63 10.20 -6.37
N ARG A 19 4.67 9.46 -6.03
CA ARG A 19 4.63 8.18 -5.31
C ARG A 19 5.54 8.31 -4.10
N LEU A 20 4.94 8.43 -2.91
CA LEU A 20 5.67 8.66 -1.67
C LEU A 20 5.31 7.59 -0.64
N ALA A 21 6.31 6.98 -0.03
CA ALA A 21 6.15 6.10 1.12
C ALA A 21 6.70 6.78 2.38
N ILE A 22 5.90 6.83 3.45
CA ILE A 22 6.28 7.31 4.77
C ILE A 22 6.31 6.11 5.72
N ILE A 23 7.49 5.77 6.19
CA ILE A 23 7.72 4.56 6.98
C ILE A 23 8.14 4.95 8.40
N GLY A 24 7.58 4.27 9.41
CA GLY A 24 7.97 4.52 10.80
C GLY A 24 7.13 3.73 11.80
N PRO A 25 7.52 3.74 13.08
CA PRO A 25 6.79 3.05 14.15
C PRO A 25 5.40 3.65 14.39
N SER A 26 4.57 2.96 15.17
CA SER A 26 3.29 3.50 15.61
C SER A 26 3.52 4.80 16.39
N GLY A 27 2.64 5.79 16.21
CA GLY A 27 2.74 7.08 16.91
C GLY A 27 3.79 8.05 16.38
N SER A 28 4.54 7.73 15.30
CA SER A 28 5.58 8.61 14.74
C SER A 28 5.05 9.77 13.88
N GLY A 29 3.75 10.02 13.86
CA GLY A 29 3.15 11.14 13.14
C GLY A 29 2.96 10.92 11.62
N LYS A 30 3.01 9.67 11.13
CA LYS A 30 2.87 9.36 9.69
C LYS A 30 1.58 9.91 9.08
N THR A 31 0.44 9.65 9.71
CA THR A 31 -0.87 10.14 9.26
C THR A 31 -0.90 11.67 9.18
N TYR A 32 -0.45 12.35 10.23
CA TYR A 32 -0.37 13.82 10.24
C TYR A 32 0.51 14.36 9.12
N SER A 33 1.72 13.81 8.98
CA SER A 33 2.66 14.22 7.94
C SER A 33 2.11 13.98 6.52
N SER A 34 1.40 12.85 6.32
CA SER A 34 0.75 12.54 5.04
C SER A 34 -0.34 13.57 4.70
N LEU A 35 -1.20 13.91 5.67
CA LEU A 35 -2.26 14.90 5.49
C LEU A 35 -1.70 16.30 5.26
N LEU A 36 -0.64 16.69 5.97
CA LEU A 36 0.04 17.97 5.78
C LEU A 36 0.61 18.10 4.36
N LEU A 37 1.34 17.07 3.89
CA LEU A 37 1.88 17.03 2.53
C LEU A 37 0.78 17.01 1.48
N ALA A 38 -0.27 16.22 1.70
CA ALA A 38 -1.41 16.12 0.80
C ALA A 38 -2.11 17.47 0.63
N SER A 39 -2.29 18.22 1.72
CA SER A 39 -2.93 19.55 1.70
C SER A 39 -2.13 20.59 0.90
N ALA A 40 -0.81 20.41 0.78
CA ALA A 40 0.03 21.27 -0.06
C ALA A 40 0.02 20.86 -1.55
N LEU A 41 -0.34 19.61 -1.87
CA LEU A 41 -0.26 19.05 -3.22
C LEU A 41 -1.60 19.01 -3.94
N GLY A 42 -2.73 18.95 -3.23
CA GLY A 42 -4.06 18.83 -3.82
C GLY A 42 -5.15 19.45 -2.95
N LYS A 43 -6.31 19.70 -3.57
CA LYS A 43 -7.48 20.27 -2.89
C LYS A 43 -8.50 19.20 -2.48
N LYS A 44 -8.61 18.14 -3.29
CA LYS A 44 -9.56 17.05 -3.07
C LYS A 44 -8.77 15.78 -2.70
N ILE A 45 -8.74 15.49 -1.40
CA ILE A 45 -7.92 14.43 -0.81
C ILE A 45 -8.82 13.27 -0.43
N ALA A 46 -8.48 12.05 -0.89
CA ALA A 46 -9.02 10.79 -0.42
C ALA A 46 -8.03 10.11 0.54
N LEU A 47 -8.56 9.39 1.53
CA LEU A 47 -7.76 8.59 2.45
C LEU A 47 -8.42 7.23 2.65
N ILE A 48 -7.66 6.16 2.42
CA ILE A 48 -8.02 4.79 2.80
C ILE A 48 -7.48 4.58 4.21
N ASP A 49 -8.38 4.42 5.20
CA ASP A 49 -8.03 4.12 6.59
C ASP A 49 -8.13 2.61 6.82
N SER A 50 -6.98 1.97 7.03
CA SER A 50 -6.87 0.57 7.44
C SER A 50 -6.57 0.40 8.92
N GLU A 51 -6.58 1.51 9.70
CA GLU A 51 -6.18 1.58 11.09
C GLU A 51 -7.34 1.99 12.03
N ARG A 52 -8.57 1.55 11.70
CA ARG A 52 -9.78 1.72 12.54
C ARG A 52 -10.03 3.18 12.93
N ASN A 53 -10.33 4.02 11.95
CA ASN A 53 -10.70 5.43 12.18
C ASN A 53 -9.59 6.29 12.82
N SER A 54 -8.33 5.89 12.64
CA SER A 54 -7.21 6.66 13.19
C SER A 54 -7.05 8.02 12.51
N ALA A 55 -7.39 8.11 11.24
CA ALA A 55 -7.30 9.33 10.44
C ALA A 55 -8.37 10.36 10.81
N SER A 56 -9.56 9.93 11.22
CA SER A 56 -10.70 10.80 11.56
C SER A 56 -10.39 11.77 12.71
N LYS A 57 -9.38 11.47 13.55
CA LYS A 57 -8.89 12.38 14.60
C LYS A 57 -8.33 13.70 14.06
N TYR A 58 -8.03 13.76 12.78
CA TYR A 58 -7.46 14.95 12.13
C TYR A 58 -8.48 15.71 11.28
N ALA A 59 -9.77 15.33 11.32
CA ALA A 59 -10.83 15.94 10.50
C ALA A 59 -11.04 17.44 10.80
N ASP A 60 -10.75 17.89 12.02
CA ASP A 60 -10.83 19.30 12.40
C ASP A 60 -9.65 20.13 11.84
N LEU A 61 -8.54 19.48 11.51
CA LEU A 61 -7.32 20.13 11.02
C LEU A 61 -7.19 20.10 9.51
N PHE A 62 -7.68 19.04 8.87
CA PHE A 62 -7.52 18.80 7.43
C PHE A 62 -8.87 18.43 6.80
N LYS A 63 -9.05 18.86 5.53
CA LYS A 63 -10.22 18.49 4.74
C LYS A 63 -9.87 17.30 3.84
N PHE A 64 -10.49 16.16 4.09
CA PHE A 64 -10.32 14.93 3.30
C PHE A 64 -11.59 14.07 3.38
N SER A 65 -11.73 13.15 2.41
CA SER A 65 -12.73 12.09 2.44
C SER A 65 -12.07 10.79 2.86
N VAL A 66 -12.74 9.99 3.69
CA VAL A 66 -12.20 8.73 4.20
C VAL A 66 -13.00 7.55 3.69
N LEU A 67 -12.30 6.48 3.35
CA LEU A 67 -12.82 5.13 3.13
C LEU A 67 -12.18 4.21 4.18
N GLU A 68 -13.00 3.64 5.06
CA GLU A 68 -12.53 2.62 6.00
C GLU A 68 -12.45 1.26 5.30
N LEU A 69 -11.31 0.59 5.44
CA LEU A 69 -11.06 -0.71 4.85
C LEU A 69 -10.79 -1.73 5.97
N GLU A 70 -11.65 -2.74 6.06
CA GLU A 70 -11.55 -3.81 7.08
C GLU A 70 -11.03 -5.12 6.50
N ASP A 71 -11.24 -5.35 5.22
CA ASP A 71 -10.73 -6.49 4.46
C ASP A 71 -9.55 -6.03 3.58
N PHE A 72 -8.36 -6.55 3.87
CA PHE A 72 -7.11 -6.11 3.27
C PHE A 72 -6.67 -6.98 2.08
N HIS A 73 -7.64 -7.63 1.43
CA HIS A 73 -7.37 -8.31 0.17
C HIS A 73 -6.83 -7.32 -0.86
N PRO A 74 -5.78 -7.66 -1.62
CA PRO A 74 -5.19 -6.74 -2.61
C PRO A 74 -6.18 -6.11 -3.59
N ASP A 75 -7.21 -6.85 -4.00
CA ASP A 75 -8.23 -6.33 -4.92
C ASP A 75 -9.06 -5.20 -4.31
N ASN A 76 -9.31 -5.19 -3.00
CA ASN A 76 -10.04 -4.11 -2.32
C ASN A 76 -9.27 -2.79 -2.37
N PHE A 77 -7.94 -2.83 -2.26
CA PHE A 77 -7.10 -1.64 -2.47
C PHE A 77 -7.17 -1.15 -3.92
N ILE A 78 -7.16 -2.08 -4.90
CA ILE A 78 -7.29 -1.74 -6.32
C ILE A 78 -8.63 -1.04 -6.59
N GLU A 79 -9.73 -1.58 -6.04
CA GLU A 79 -11.07 -0.98 -6.18
C GLU A 79 -11.15 0.38 -5.53
N ALA A 80 -10.57 0.56 -4.34
CA ALA A 80 -10.52 1.85 -3.65
C ALA A 80 -9.72 2.91 -4.43
N ILE A 81 -8.60 2.52 -5.05
CA ILE A 81 -7.81 3.42 -5.92
C ILE A 81 -8.65 3.83 -7.13
N ARG A 82 -9.30 2.90 -7.82
CA ARG A 82 -10.17 3.18 -8.97
C ARG A 82 -11.33 4.11 -8.59
N SER A 83 -11.97 3.84 -7.46
CA SER A 83 -13.05 4.69 -6.95
C SER A 83 -12.59 6.12 -6.68
N ALA A 84 -11.37 6.31 -6.17
CA ALA A 84 -10.78 7.63 -5.97
C ALA A 84 -10.49 8.33 -7.31
N GLU A 85 -10.04 7.62 -8.33
CA GLU A 85 -9.83 8.14 -9.69
C GLU A 85 -11.15 8.57 -10.33
N GLU A 86 -12.17 7.71 -10.30
CA GLU A 86 -13.51 7.98 -10.85
C GLU A 86 -14.16 9.21 -10.20
N GLN A 87 -13.98 9.36 -8.88
CA GLN A 87 -14.46 10.50 -8.12
C GLN A 87 -13.61 11.76 -8.31
N LYS A 88 -12.54 11.70 -9.12
CA LYS A 88 -11.63 12.81 -9.46
C LYS A 88 -11.04 13.47 -8.22
N PHE A 89 -10.46 12.67 -7.34
CA PHE A 89 -9.59 13.16 -6.30
C PHE A 89 -8.25 13.62 -6.91
N ASP A 90 -7.58 14.55 -6.27
CA ASP A 90 -6.25 15.01 -6.68
C ASP A 90 -5.15 14.09 -6.14
N LEU A 91 -5.40 13.57 -4.91
CA LEU A 91 -4.45 12.79 -4.15
C LEU A 91 -5.16 11.72 -3.31
N LEU A 92 -4.52 10.57 -3.22
CA LEU A 92 -4.93 9.46 -2.35
C LEU A 92 -3.85 9.18 -1.31
N ILE A 93 -4.27 9.06 -0.06
CA ILE A 93 -3.45 8.54 1.04
C ILE A 93 -3.91 7.11 1.35
N ILE A 94 -2.98 6.17 1.51
CA ILE A 94 -3.25 4.83 2.03
C ILE A 94 -2.59 4.73 3.40
N ASP A 95 -3.39 4.77 4.46
CA ASP A 95 -2.91 4.80 5.85
C ASP A 95 -3.50 3.62 6.66
N SER A 96 -2.80 2.52 6.73
CA SER A 96 -1.49 2.19 6.18
C SER A 96 -1.58 1.04 5.16
N LEU A 97 -0.53 0.86 4.35
CA LEU A 97 -0.44 -0.28 3.42
C LEU A 97 -0.02 -1.59 4.12
N SER A 98 0.50 -1.52 5.35
CA SER A 98 0.99 -2.70 6.10
C SER A 98 -0.03 -3.83 6.23
N PRO A 99 -1.33 -3.59 6.45
CA PRO A 99 -2.32 -4.65 6.53
C PRO A 99 -2.53 -5.45 5.22
N ALA A 100 -2.23 -4.87 4.06
CA ALA A 100 -2.23 -5.62 2.80
C ALA A 100 -1.23 -6.79 2.81
N TRP A 101 -0.21 -6.72 3.68
CA TRP A 101 0.74 -7.80 3.89
C TRP A 101 0.30 -8.75 5.01
N ASN A 102 0.01 -8.25 6.20
CA ASN A 102 -0.14 -9.04 7.42
C ASN A 102 -1.49 -8.86 8.16
N GLY A 103 -2.45 -8.21 7.54
CA GLY A 103 -3.81 -8.06 8.07
C GLY A 103 -4.75 -9.16 7.58
N HIS A 104 -6.02 -9.04 7.95
CA HIS A 104 -7.08 -9.95 7.54
C HIS A 104 -7.22 -9.96 6.01
N ASN A 105 -7.19 -11.15 5.40
CA ASN A 105 -7.12 -11.37 3.96
C ASN A 105 -5.90 -10.71 3.26
N GLY A 106 -4.91 -10.25 4.02
CA GLY A 106 -3.63 -9.81 3.47
C GLY A 106 -2.78 -10.96 2.91
N ALA A 107 -1.65 -10.61 2.30
CA ALA A 107 -0.83 -11.56 1.54
C ALA A 107 -0.44 -12.81 2.36
N LEU A 108 -0.05 -12.67 3.64
CA LEU A 108 0.35 -13.81 4.48
C LEU A 108 -0.83 -14.76 4.72
N GLU A 109 -2.00 -14.25 5.08
CA GLU A 109 -3.19 -15.09 5.30
C GLU A 109 -3.66 -15.76 4.01
N LEU A 110 -3.55 -15.08 2.87
CA LEU A 110 -3.86 -15.66 1.57
C LEU A 110 -2.91 -16.81 1.22
N VAL A 111 -1.62 -16.69 1.57
CA VAL A 111 -0.64 -17.78 1.40
C VAL A 111 -1.01 -18.98 2.25
N ASP A 112 -1.40 -18.78 3.52
CA ASP A 112 -1.83 -19.87 4.40
C ASP A 112 -3.07 -20.57 3.86
N LYS A 113 -4.06 -19.82 3.40
CA LYS A 113 -5.27 -20.35 2.75
C LYS A 113 -4.94 -21.14 1.47
N ALA A 114 -4.04 -20.63 0.64
CA ALA A 114 -3.59 -21.31 -0.58
C ALA A 114 -2.85 -22.62 -0.25
N ALA A 115 -1.94 -22.60 0.73
CA ALA A 115 -1.22 -23.79 1.18
C ALA A 115 -2.16 -24.89 1.71
N ALA A 116 -3.14 -24.50 2.53
CA ALA A 116 -4.15 -25.41 3.05
C ALA A 116 -5.00 -26.04 1.91
N ARG A 117 -5.43 -25.22 0.95
CA ARG A 117 -6.22 -25.69 -0.21
C ARG A 117 -5.41 -26.64 -1.11
N LEU A 118 -4.15 -26.33 -1.35
CA LEU A 118 -3.24 -27.15 -2.15
C LEU A 118 -2.75 -28.41 -1.43
N LYS A 119 -3.05 -28.52 -0.11
CA LYS A 119 -2.56 -29.60 0.76
C LYS A 119 -1.04 -29.77 0.66
N THR A 120 -0.30 -28.68 0.62
CA THR A 120 1.14 -28.68 0.44
C THR A 120 1.85 -28.02 1.62
N THR A 121 2.99 -28.58 1.99
CA THR A 121 3.94 -27.92 2.91
C THR A 121 4.92 -27.01 2.17
N ASN A 122 4.88 -27.02 0.83
CA ASN A 122 5.74 -26.19 0.00
C ASN A 122 5.14 -24.78 -0.13
N SER A 123 5.67 -23.83 0.62
CA SER A 123 5.23 -22.44 0.61
C SER A 123 5.41 -21.75 -0.77
N PHE A 124 6.37 -22.20 -1.60
CA PHE A 124 6.56 -21.62 -2.94
C PHE A 124 5.34 -21.82 -3.84
N ALA A 125 4.65 -22.97 -3.73
CA ALA A 125 3.44 -23.21 -4.52
C ALA A 125 2.31 -22.24 -4.14
N ALA A 126 2.15 -21.95 -2.85
CA ALA A 126 1.17 -21.00 -2.34
C ALA A 126 1.52 -19.54 -2.76
N TRP A 127 2.78 -19.17 -2.66
CA TRP A 127 3.24 -17.84 -3.09
C TRP A 127 3.03 -17.59 -4.60
N ARG A 128 3.11 -18.61 -5.45
CA ARG A 128 2.84 -18.48 -6.90
C ARG A 128 1.42 -17.99 -7.19
N GLU A 129 0.46 -18.26 -6.31
CA GLU A 129 -0.91 -17.78 -6.45
C GLU A 129 -1.08 -16.36 -5.87
N VAL A 130 -0.42 -16.04 -4.77
CA VAL A 130 -0.63 -14.78 -4.05
C VAL A 130 0.24 -13.64 -4.61
N THR A 131 1.47 -13.95 -5.04
CA THR A 131 2.37 -12.93 -5.60
C THR A 131 1.75 -12.12 -6.75
N PRO A 132 1.03 -12.74 -7.73
CA PRO A 132 0.39 -11.96 -8.79
C PRO A 132 -0.69 -10.99 -8.28
N LEU A 133 -1.43 -11.36 -7.21
CA LEU A 133 -2.43 -10.48 -6.60
C LEU A 133 -1.76 -9.25 -5.98
N HIS A 134 -0.73 -9.49 -5.19
CA HIS A 134 0.05 -8.42 -4.56
C HIS A 134 0.68 -7.49 -5.59
N ASN A 135 1.30 -8.05 -6.64
CA ASN A 135 1.91 -7.26 -7.70
C ASN A 135 0.89 -6.39 -8.45
N ARG A 136 -0.33 -6.89 -8.71
CA ARG A 136 -1.40 -6.08 -9.32
C ARG A 136 -1.76 -4.88 -8.46
N MET A 137 -1.82 -5.03 -7.13
CA MET A 137 -2.07 -3.91 -6.23
C MET A 137 -0.93 -2.88 -6.28
N ILE A 138 0.32 -3.32 -6.25
CA ILE A 138 1.48 -2.43 -6.40
C ILE A 138 1.45 -1.72 -7.76
N ASP A 139 1.14 -2.43 -8.84
CA ASP A 139 0.98 -1.85 -10.17
C ASP A 139 -0.13 -0.80 -10.21
N ALA A 140 -1.27 -1.03 -9.55
CA ALA A 140 -2.35 -0.05 -9.44
C ALA A 140 -1.89 1.23 -8.72
N ILE A 141 -1.13 1.10 -7.63
CA ILE A 141 -0.52 2.25 -6.94
C ILE A 141 0.43 3.00 -7.88
N LEU A 142 1.30 2.29 -8.61
CA LEU A 142 2.32 2.91 -9.44
C LEU A 142 1.75 3.59 -10.70
N ARG A 143 0.70 3.03 -11.30
CA ARG A 143 0.10 3.50 -12.56
C ARG A 143 -1.06 4.46 -12.38
N SER A 144 -1.53 4.70 -11.17
CA SER A 144 -2.65 5.59 -10.88
C SER A 144 -2.41 7.01 -11.40
N ASP A 145 -3.46 7.66 -11.87
CA ASP A 145 -3.44 9.08 -12.30
C ASP A 145 -3.51 10.07 -11.11
N LEU A 146 -3.57 9.58 -9.88
CA LEU A 146 -3.53 10.38 -8.66
C LEU A 146 -2.11 10.56 -8.14
N HIS A 147 -1.85 11.61 -7.35
CA HIS A 147 -0.73 11.57 -6.41
C HIS A 147 -1.05 10.54 -5.33
N ILE A 148 -0.12 9.66 -5.00
CA ILE A 148 -0.33 8.65 -3.95
C ILE A 148 0.74 8.76 -2.88
N ILE A 149 0.28 8.83 -1.62
CA ILE A 149 1.11 8.72 -0.42
C ILE A 149 0.69 7.45 0.32
N VAL A 150 1.62 6.57 0.61
CA VAL A 150 1.38 5.39 1.45
C VAL A 150 2.11 5.53 2.76
N THR A 151 1.48 5.12 3.87
CA THR A 151 2.18 4.93 5.13
C THR A 151 2.44 3.46 5.38
N MET A 152 3.54 3.14 6.04
CA MET A 152 3.88 1.78 6.43
C MET A 152 4.41 1.76 7.85
N ARG A 153 4.08 0.68 8.58
CA ARG A 153 4.59 0.46 9.94
C ARG A 153 5.87 -0.35 9.90
N THR A 154 6.89 0.12 10.62
CA THR A 154 8.05 -0.71 10.93
C THR A 154 7.71 -1.68 12.05
N LYS A 155 8.29 -2.88 11.99
CA LYS A 155 8.32 -3.84 13.10
C LYS A 155 9.75 -3.92 13.63
N THR A 156 9.89 -3.97 14.96
CA THR A 156 11.17 -4.29 15.58
C THR A 156 11.33 -5.81 15.56
N GLU A 157 12.39 -6.30 14.96
CA GLU A 157 12.80 -7.69 15.05
C GLU A 157 13.76 -7.85 16.21
N TYR A 158 13.47 -8.77 17.12
CA TYR A 158 14.35 -9.12 18.21
C TYR A 158 15.12 -10.39 17.81
N SER A 159 16.41 -10.27 17.55
CA SER A 159 17.29 -11.44 17.43
C SER A 159 17.84 -11.81 18.80
N LEU A 160 17.63 -13.07 19.21
CA LEU A 160 18.31 -13.61 20.38
C LEU A 160 19.74 -13.97 19.96
N GLU A 161 20.69 -13.09 20.24
CA GLU A 161 22.12 -13.49 20.18
C GLU A 161 22.42 -14.42 21.36
N LYS A 162 22.78 -15.68 21.06
CA LYS A 162 23.38 -16.54 22.04
C LYS A 162 24.75 -15.93 22.36
N THR A 163 24.83 -15.25 23.49
CA THR A 163 26.14 -14.92 24.08
C THR A 163 26.79 -16.24 24.45
N ASP A 164 27.80 -16.60 23.69
CA ASP A 164 28.67 -17.73 23.97
C ASP A 164 29.56 -17.34 25.19
N ASN A 165 28.95 -17.40 26.40
CA ASN A 165 29.71 -17.33 27.61
C ASN A 165 30.42 -18.69 27.77
N GLY A 166 31.57 -18.79 27.12
CA GLY A 166 32.50 -19.88 27.37
C GLY A 166 32.80 -20.00 28.84
N LYS A 167 32.35 -21.12 29.45
CA LYS A 167 32.97 -21.91 30.47
C LYS A 167 32.47 -23.33 30.35
#